data_6b2adec0437ff1dec0c0b6c76212120f
#
_entry.id   6b2adec0437ff1dec0c0b6c76212120f
#
_cell.length_a   1.000
_cell.length_b   1.000
_cell.length_c   1.000
_cell.angle_alpha   90.00
_cell.angle_beta   90.00
_cell.angle_gamma   90.00
#
_symmetry.space_group_name_H-M   'P 1'
#
loop_
_entity.id
_entity.type
_entity.pdbx_description
1 polymer ?
#
loop_
_entity_poly.entity_id
_entity_poly.type
_entity_poly.pdbx_seq_one_letter_code
_entity_poly.pdbx_strand_id
1 'polypeptide(L)'
;MVYLDGDNNLDPDSVVDIGEMMMVGSTAKVNVLALWDRYAGPANLYQVLPGRLQLLDGLTVNGNAVNGQEISMTDWHVLKAFVDYSKATLPANHYMLDLWDHGSAFGYACWDDHWLPPWTPSPAGALSLNDVGKAVAGTSMDILTYDGCTLGMTEIAYQFAQLPPSMGVQVQYLVASEEYIPNNGYAYDAVLGHMNSITDVSAGAVAKMLADDYAATYSPHGAAKGSSTVGLSVIDLAKIMPIAPVLKSLTGILSDGLMEDFSHYHDMISKARGEANLGWSLNGWDDRVDIGTFLAKLSSLSSDQNVKDLANQALGIIKDAVYVANTPALASQSAYGLGVWFPSSVSSLRNANTGGVGVQSMYLQTFAFSQDAGWLDFLHAYWGKTPKK
;
A
#
# COMPACT_ATOMS: atom_id res chain seq x y z
N MET A 1 6.61 -2.06 -15.08
CA MET A 1 7.90 -1.88 -14.36
C MET A 1 7.78 -2.59 -13.04
N VAL A 2 8.70 -3.49 -12.73
CA VAL A 2 8.75 -4.20 -11.44
C VAL A 2 10.06 -3.84 -10.75
N TYR A 3 9.97 -3.18 -9.62
CA TYR A 3 11.07 -2.85 -8.72
C TYR A 3 11.15 -3.98 -7.71
N LEU A 4 11.96 -5.00 -8.03
CA LEU A 4 11.95 -6.30 -7.39
C LEU A 4 13.11 -6.37 -6.38
N ASP A 5 12.82 -6.00 -5.15
CA ASP A 5 13.77 -6.06 -4.04
C ASP A 5 13.72 -7.43 -3.38
N GLY A 6 14.59 -8.31 -3.83
CA GLY A 6 14.80 -9.65 -3.27
C GLY A 6 16.03 -9.70 -2.36
N ASP A 7 16.65 -8.56 -1.99
CA ASP A 7 17.81 -8.55 -1.11
C ASP A 7 17.43 -8.70 0.36
N ASN A 8 16.70 -9.76 0.65
CA ASN A 8 16.26 -10.15 1.99
C ASN A 8 15.81 -11.61 2.02
N ASN A 9 15.03 -11.99 3.04
CA ASN A 9 14.52 -13.35 3.19
C ASN A 9 13.53 -13.79 2.10
N LEU A 10 13.02 -12.86 1.26
CA LEU A 10 12.12 -13.16 0.13
C LEU A 10 12.88 -13.45 -1.18
N ASP A 11 14.23 -13.49 -1.17
CA ASP A 11 15.01 -13.82 -2.37
C ASP A 11 14.52 -15.09 -3.11
N PRO A 12 14.18 -16.20 -2.43
CA PRO A 12 13.66 -17.38 -3.12
C PRO A 12 12.32 -17.14 -3.82
N ASP A 13 11.44 -16.32 -3.24
CA ASP A 13 10.13 -15.99 -3.81
C ASP A 13 10.30 -15.09 -5.04
N SER A 14 11.26 -14.15 -5.02
CA SER A 14 11.60 -13.30 -6.18
C SER A 14 12.00 -14.11 -7.42
N VAL A 15 12.68 -15.26 -7.22
CA VAL A 15 13.06 -16.17 -8.30
C VAL A 15 11.82 -16.85 -8.91
N VAL A 16 10.83 -17.19 -8.08
CA VAL A 16 9.57 -17.80 -8.56
C VAL A 16 8.83 -16.77 -9.42
N ASP A 17 8.69 -15.54 -8.94
CA ASP A 17 7.91 -14.49 -9.61
C ASP A 17 8.54 -14.04 -10.93
N ILE A 18 9.87 -13.93 -10.98
CA ILE A 18 10.57 -13.75 -12.26
C ILE A 18 10.31 -14.92 -13.21
N GLY A 19 10.25 -16.15 -12.69
CA GLY A 19 9.89 -17.33 -13.46
C GLY A 19 8.48 -17.23 -14.05
N GLU A 20 7.51 -16.82 -13.25
CA GLU A 20 6.14 -16.58 -13.70
C GLU A 20 6.07 -15.46 -14.75
N MET A 21 6.75 -14.34 -14.52
CA MET A 21 6.84 -13.26 -15.52
C MET A 21 7.40 -13.76 -16.86
N MET A 22 8.41 -14.64 -16.83
CA MET A 22 8.98 -15.24 -18.05
C MET A 22 8.03 -16.19 -18.80
N MET A 23 6.99 -16.74 -18.13
CA MET A 23 6.02 -17.59 -18.83
C MET A 23 5.26 -16.82 -19.91
N VAL A 24 5.06 -15.51 -19.72
CA VAL A 24 4.40 -14.62 -20.68
C VAL A 24 5.38 -13.61 -21.26
N GLY A 25 6.09 -12.88 -20.42
CA GLY A 25 7.07 -11.86 -20.79
C GLY A 25 6.51 -10.67 -21.53
N SER A 26 7.42 -9.87 -22.10
CA SER A 26 7.09 -8.75 -22.96
C SER A 26 6.52 -9.22 -24.30
N THR A 27 5.53 -8.48 -24.80
CA THR A 27 4.82 -8.76 -26.05
C THR A 27 4.74 -7.49 -26.91
N ALA A 28 3.99 -7.54 -28.02
CA ALA A 28 3.72 -6.34 -28.81
C ALA A 28 2.82 -5.31 -28.08
N LYS A 29 2.12 -5.71 -27.01
CA LYS A 29 1.21 -4.83 -26.25
C LYS A 29 1.79 -4.40 -24.91
N VAL A 30 2.58 -5.25 -24.27
CA VAL A 30 3.05 -5.07 -22.90
C VAL A 30 4.56 -5.23 -22.85
N ASN A 31 5.26 -4.22 -22.33
CA ASN A 31 6.66 -4.32 -21.99
C ASN A 31 6.82 -4.58 -20.49
N VAL A 32 7.60 -5.58 -20.13
CA VAL A 32 7.92 -5.93 -18.75
C VAL A 32 9.39 -5.68 -18.50
N LEU A 33 9.70 -4.73 -17.62
CA LEU A 33 11.05 -4.45 -17.15
C LEU A 33 11.11 -4.76 -15.65
N ALA A 34 12.15 -5.46 -15.23
CA ALA A 34 12.43 -5.74 -13.83
C ALA A 34 13.83 -5.22 -13.48
N LEU A 35 13.90 -4.31 -12.51
CA LEU A 35 15.13 -4.08 -11.76
C LEU A 35 15.10 -5.06 -10.59
N TRP A 36 15.96 -6.05 -10.65
CA TRP A 36 15.98 -7.16 -9.71
C TRP A 36 17.28 -7.18 -8.91
N ASP A 37 17.17 -6.90 -7.65
CA ASP A 37 18.22 -7.07 -6.67
C ASP A 37 18.01 -8.36 -5.87
N ARG A 38 19.09 -9.03 -5.50
CA ARG A 38 19.03 -10.36 -4.90
C ARG A 38 19.93 -10.47 -3.69
N TYR A 39 19.43 -11.08 -2.64
CA TYR A 39 20.28 -11.47 -1.51
C TYR A 39 21.47 -12.37 -1.92
N ALA A 40 21.27 -13.23 -2.92
CA ALA A 40 22.28 -14.17 -3.40
C ALA A 40 23.11 -13.65 -4.60
N GLY A 41 23.01 -12.38 -4.96
CA GLY A 41 23.73 -11.84 -6.13
C GLY A 41 23.43 -10.38 -6.38
N PRO A 42 24.16 -9.75 -7.32
CA PRO A 42 24.05 -8.33 -7.57
C PRO A 42 22.75 -7.94 -8.28
N ALA A 43 22.41 -6.65 -8.19
CA ALA A 43 21.31 -6.08 -8.95
C ALA A 43 21.56 -6.10 -10.46
N ASN A 44 20.50 -6.34 -11.21
CA ASN A 44 20.52 -6.28 -12.66
C ASN A 44 19.18 -5.79 -13.21
N LEU A 45 19.24 -5.02 -14.29
CA LEU A 45 18.08 -4.58 -15.04
C LEU A 45 17.79 -5.53 -16.20
N TYR A 46 16.58 -6.05 -16.26
CA TYR A 46 16.15 -6.95 -17.31
C TYR A 46 14.91 -6.46 -18.05
N GLN A 47 14.88 -6.68 -19.36
CA GLN A 47 13.61 -6.88 -20.05
C GLN A 47 13.23 -8.35 -19.92
N VAL A 48 12.06 -8.61 -19.38
CA VAL A 48 11.53 -9.97 -19.25
C VAL A 48 10.88 -10.35 -20.56
N LEU A 49 11.38 -11.39 -21.20
CA LEU A 49 10.89 -11.94 -22.48
C LEU A 49 10.35 -13.36 -22.24
N PRO A 50 9.50 -13.88 -23.15
CA PRO A 50 9.03 -15.26 -23.04
C PRO A 50 10.21 -16.25 -22.95
N GLY A 51 10.28 -16.96 -21.82
CA GLY A 51 11.27 -17.99 -21.53
C GLY A 51 12.70 -17.49 -21.25
N ARG A 52 12.96 -16.19 -21.17
CA ARG A 52 14.31 -15.68 -20.89
C ARG A 52 14.32 -14.25 -20.36
N LEU A 53 15.39 -13.91 -19.66
CA LEU A 53 15.73 -12.54 -19.29
C LEU A 53 16.72 -11.96 -20.31
N GLN A 54 16.50 -10.72 -20.71
CA GLN A 54 17.43 -9.96 -21.52
C GLN A 54 18.00 -8.83 -20.67
N LEU A 55 19.30 -8.91 -20.38
CA LEU A 55 20.00 -7.84 -19.68
C LEU A 55 19.93 -6.54 -20.51
N LEU A 56 19.58 -5.44 -19.86
CA LEU A 56 19.58 -4.11 -20.45
C LEU A 56 20.69 -3.27 -19.84
N ASP A 57 21.56 -2.74 -20.67
CA ASP A 57 22.65 -1.85 -20.25
C ASP A 57 22.22 -0.39 -20.22
N GLY A 58 22.99 0.43 -19.50
CA GLY A 58 22.87 1.89 -19.52
C GLY A 58 22.08 2.50 -18.36
N LEU A 59 21.48 1.68 -17.49
CA LEU A 59 20.94 2.22 -16.22
C LEU A 59 22.11 2.62 -15.32
N THR A 60 22.10 3.88 -14.89
CA THR A 60 23.10 4.42 -13.97
C THR A 60 22.45 5.24 -12.86
N VAL A 61 23.06 5.19 -11.68
CA VAL A 61 22.68 6.03 -10.53
C VAL A 61 23.93 6.83 -10.12
N ASN A 62 23.81 8.14 -10.09
CA ASN A 62 24.95 9.04 -9.78
C ASN A 62 26.21 8.76 -10.66
N GLY A 63 26.01 8.35 -11.90
CA GLY A 63 27.06 8.03 -12.86
C GLY A 63 27.66 6.62 -12.73
N ASN A 64 27.23 5.81 -11.78
CA ASN A 64 27.65 4.43 -11.61
C ASN A 64 26.64 3.47 -12.27
N ALA A 65 27.14 2.46 -12.99
CA ALA A 65 26.31 1.42 -13.55
C ALA A 65 25.65 0.60 -12.45
N VAL A 66 24.42 0.19 -12.70
CA VAL A 66 23.65 -0.64 -11.75
C VAL A 66 23.96 -2.13 -11.95
N ASN A 67 24.01 -2.60 -13.19
CA ASN A 67 24.19 -4.02 -13.47
C ASN A 67 25.48 -4.59 -12.89
N GLY A 68 25.35 -5.71 -12.19
CA GLY A 68 26.46 -6.42 -11.57
C GLY A 68 27.01 -5.77 -10.31
N GLN A 69 26.30 -4.80 -9.75
CA GLN A 69 26.67 -4.10 -8.53
C GLN A 69 25.68 -4.42 -7.42
N GLU A 70 26.17 -4.31 -6.17
CA GLU A 70 25.32 -4.15 -5.01
C GLU A 70 24.81 -2.70 -5.00
N ILE A 71 23.50 -2.51 -4.86
CA ILE A 71 22.85 -1.20 -4.84
C ILE A 71 21.87 -1.12 -3.67
N SER A 72 21.52 0.10 -3.27
CA SER A 72 20.46 0.26 -2.28
C SER A 72 19.10 0.38 -2.92
N MET A 73 18.27 -0.65 -2.80
CA MET A 73 16.87 -0.60 -3.22
C MET A 73 16.04 0.36 -2.35
N THR A 74 16.58 0.82 -1.22
CA THR A 74 15.95 1.82 -0.34
C THR A 74 16.28 3.26 -0.74
N ASP A 75 17.20 3.48 -1.69
CA ASP A 75 17.52 4.82 -2.21
C ASP A 75 16.54 5.22 -3.34
N TRP A 76 15.73 6.25 -3.09
CA TRP A 76 14.77 6.75 -4.08
C TRP A 76 15.42 7.21 -5.39
N HIS A 77 16.72 7.52 -5.41
CA HIS A 77 17.43 7.85 -6.66
C HIS A 77 17.55 6.62 -7.56
N VAL A 78 17.69 5.42 -6.98
CA VAL A 78 17.70 4.16 -7.72
C VAL A 78 16.32 3.92 -8.35
N LEU A 79 15.25 4.03 -7.55
CA LEU A 79 13.88 3.90 -8.06
C LEU A 79 13.59 4.93 -9.15
N LYS A 80 13.97 6.20 -8.94
CA LYS A 80 13.78 7.25 -9.93
C LYS A 80 14.53 6.95 -11.23
N ALA A 81 15.80 6.56 -11.13
CA ALA A 81 16.60 6.21 -12.31
C ALA A 81 15.98 5.05 -13.09
N PHE A 82 15.46 4.04 -12.40
CA PHE A 82 14.74 2.92 -13.02
C PHE A 82 13.48 3.38 -13.75
N VAL A 83 12.66 4.22 -13.13
CA VAL A 83 11.44 4.77 -13.75
C VAL A 83 11.77 5.60 -14.99
N ASP A 84 12.73 6.53 -14.87
CA ASP A 84 13.14 7.42 -15.96
C ASP A 84 13.73 6.62 -17.12
N TYR A 85 14.63 5.67 -16.83
CA TYR A 85 15.22 4.78 -17.83
C TYR A 85 14.15 3.96 -18.55
N SER A 86 13.24 3.37 -17.83
CA SER A 86 12.18 2.52 -18.39
C SER A 86 11.30 3.30 -19.35
N LYS A 87 10.90 4.51 -18.97
CA LYS A 87 10.07 5.38 -19.82
C LYS A 87 10.82 5.90 -21.04
N ALA A 88 12.12 6.18 -20.91
CA ALA A 88 12.94 6.63 -22.03
C ALA A 88 13.24 5.51 -23.03
N THR A 89 13.46 4.27 -22.54
CA THR A 89 13.87 3.13 -23.35
C THR A 89 12.67 2.45 -24.04
N LEU A 90 11.54 2.33 -23.32
CA LEU A 90 10.32 1.69 -23.81
C LEU A 90 9.11 2.63 -23.64
N PRO A 91 8.99 3.67 -24.49
CA PRO A 91 7.86 4.58 -24.44
C PRO A 91 6.53 3.82 -24.63
N ALA A 92 5.55 4.13 -23.77
CA ALA A 92 4.23 3.51 -23.79
C ALA A 92 3.14 4.55 -23.53
N ASN A 93 1.89 4.20 -23.83
CA ASN A 93 0.73 5.05 -23.54
C ASN A 93 0.37 5.05 -22.05
N HIS A 94 0.62 3.93 -21.36
CA HIS A 94 0.31 3.72 -19.96
C HIS A 94 1.48 3.09 -19.22
N TYR A 95 1.63 3.44 -17.95
CA TYR A 95 2.70 2.94 -17.10
C TYR A 95 2.16 2.42 -15.77
N MET A 96 2.60 1.23 -15.41
CA MET A 96 2.41 0.63 -14.09
C MET A 96 3.77 0.42 -13.43
N LEU A 97 3.90 0.86 -12.19
CA LEU A 97 5.03 0.58 -11.32
C LEU A 97 4.57 -0.34 -10.21
N ASP A 98 5.23 -1.46 -10.09
CA ASP A 98 5.06 -2.44 -9.04
C ASP A 98 6.27 -2.40 -8.11
N LEU A 99 6.04 -2.22 -6.83
CA LEU A 99 7.03 -2.30 -5.77
C LEU A 99 6.85 -3.64 -5.06
N TRP A 100 7.80 -4.53 -5.28
CA TRP A 100 7.75 -5.90 -4.80
C TRP A 100 8.69 -6.10 -3.63
N ASP A 101 8.17 -6.45 -2.47
CA ASP A 101 8.87 -6.89 -1.27
C ASP A 101 7.90 -6.90 -0.07
N HIS A 102 8.44 -6.95 1.16
CA HIS A 102 7.72 -6.64 2.38
C HIS A 102 7.04 -5.28 2.32
N GLY A 103 5.96 -5.13 3.07
CA GLY A 103 5.23 -3.88 3.22
C GLY A 103 4.86 -3.61 4.68
N SER A 104 4.63 -2.34 4.98
CA SER A 104 4.21 -1.87 6.30
C SER A 104 3.11 -0.83 6.19
N ALA A 105 2.11 -0.93 7.06
CA ALA A 105 1.02 0.03 7.19
C ALA A 105 1.47 1.50 7.38
N PHE A 106 2.75 1.71 7.70
CA PHE A 106 3.36 3.04 7.80
C PHE A 106 3.98 3.54 6.48
N GLY A 107 3.70 2.87 5.35
CA GLY A 107 4.17 3.31 4.03
C GLY A 107 5.65 3.05 3.79
N TYR A 108 6.18 1.99 4.37
CA TYR A 108 7.50 1.47 4.07
C TYR A 108 7.37 0.21 3.24
N ALA A 109 8.22 0.09 2.22
CA ALA A 109 8.36 -1.07 1.34
C ALA A 109 9.83 -1.24 0.98
N CYS A 110 10.18 -2.35 0.36
CA CYS A 110 11.53 -2.62 -0.12
C CYS A 110 12.57 -2.53 1.00
N TRP A 111 12.76 -3.63 1.72
CA TRP A 111 13.80 -3.81 2.75
C TRP A 111 15.00 -4.50 2.16
N ASP A 112 16.13 -3.83 2.19
CA ASP A 112 17.40 -4.24 1.63
C ASP A 112 18.38 -4.59 2.76
N ASP A 113 18.72 -5.87 2.90
CA ASP A 113 19.51 -6.40 4.01
C ASP A 113 21.01 -6.19 3.85
N HIS A 114 21.54 -6.09 2.62
CA HIS A 114 22.97 -5.87 2.39
C HIS A 114 23.36 -4.40 2.55
N TRP A 115 22.44 -3.49 2.35
CA TRP A 115 22.72 -2.07 2.49
C TRP A 115 22.78 -1.60 3.95
N LEU A 116 22.17 -2.34 4.86
CA LEU A 116 22.14 -2.00 6.27
C LEU A 116 22.72 -3.12 7.14
N PRO A 117 23.27 -2.76 8.33
CA PRO A 117 23.62 -3.80 9.28
C PRO A 117 22.43 -4.70 9.56
N PRO A 118 22.62 -6.03 9.60
CA PRO A 118 21.57 -6.98 9.94
C PRO A 118 20.81 -6.49 11.18
N TRP A 119 19.46 -6.53 11.12
CA TRP A 119 18.60 -6.12 12.23
C TRP A 119 18.52 -4.61 12.49
N THR A 120 18.85 -3.74 11.52
CA THR A 120 18.49 -2.32 11.65
C THR A 120 16.96 -2.19 11.62
N PRO A 121 16.34 -1.75 12.72
CA PRO A 121 14.89 -1.65 12.74
C PRO A 121 14.41 -0.64 11.69
N SER A 122 13.35 -1.00 10.95
CA SER A 122 12.57 0.00 10.18
C SER A 122 12.38 1.29 11.03
N PRO A 123 12.55 2.49 10.49
CA PRO A 123 12.41 2.84 9.07
C PRO A 123 13.73 2.98 8.29
N ALA A 124 14.89 2.77 8.91
CA ALA A 124 16.17 3.12 8.28
C ALA A 124 16.60 2.17 7.14
N GLY A 125 15.94 1.01 6.98
CA GLY A 125 16.27 -0.01 5.99
C GLY A 125 15.18 -0.26 4.98
N ALA A 126 14.31 0.70 4.73
CA ALA A 126 13.21 0.53 3.80
C ALA A 126 12.95 1.81 3.01
N LEU A 127 12.43 1.64 1.82
CA LEU A 127 11.97 2.74 0.97
C LEU A 127 10.70 3.36 1.58
N SER A 128 10.75 4.64 1.92
CA SER A 128 9.59 5.32 2.50
C SER A 128 8.59 5.77 1.44
N LEU A 129 7.33 5.95 1.85
CA LEU A 129 6.28 6.54 1.04
C LEU A 129 6.70 7.88 0.39
N ASN A 130 7.37 8.74 1.17
CA ASN A 130 7.85 10.02 0.66
C ASN A 130 8.95 9.86 -0.39
N ASP A 131 9.77 8.81 -0.28
CA ASP A 131 10.81 8.50 -1.25
C ASP A 131 10.21 7.94 -2.54
N VAL A 132 9.20 7.10 -2.46
CA VAL A 132 8.41 6.69 -3.64
C VAL A 132 7.81 7.92 -4.32
N GLY A 133 7.21 8.83 -3.56
CA GLY A 133 6.68 10.10 -4.08
C GLY A 133 7.72 10.93 -4.83
N LYS A 134 8.96 11.05 -4.30
CA LYS A 134 10.08 11.73 -4.97
C LYS A 134 10.50 11.01 -6.26
N ALA A 135 10.56 9.68 -6.22
CA ALA A 135 10.99 8.89 -7.38
C ALA A 135 10.02 9.00 -8.56
N VAL A 136 8.70 9.03 -8.29
CA VAL A 136 7.69 9.18 -9.35
C VAL A 136 7.40 10.65 -9.70
N ALA A 137 7.98 11.61 -8.98
CA ALA A 137 7.78 13.04 -9.24
C ALA A 137 8.23 13.40 -10.67
N GLY A 138 7.42 14.22 -11.36
CA GLY A 138 7.69 14.62 -12.75
C GLY A 138 7.34 13.55 -13.79
N THR A 139 6.79 12.42 -13.37
CA THR A 139 6.35 11.35 -14.28
C THR A 139 4.84 11.18 -14.22
N SER A 140 4.19 10.86 -15.35
CA SER A 140 2.84 10.32 -15.30
C SER A 140 2.94 8.82 -15.04
N MET A 141 2.28 8.35 -13.96
CA MET A 141 2.18 6.95 -13.60
C MET A 141 0.70 6.62 -13.47
N ASP A 142 0.20 5.73 -14.33
CA ASP A 142 -1.23 5.42 -14.30
C ASP A 142 -1.57 4.55 -13.08
N ILE A 143 -0.74 3.55 -12.78
CA ILE A 143 -0.94 2.62 -11.68
C ILE A 143 0.34 2.50 -10.87
N LEU A 144 0.26 2.76 -9.57
CA LEU A 144 1.25 2.35 -8.59
C LEU A 144 0.67 1.15 -7.84
N THR A 145 1.37 0.03 -7.84
CA THR A 145 0.96 -1.16 -7.11
C THR A 145 2.05 -1.64 -6.17
N TYR A 146 1.63 -2.30 -5.12
CA TYR A 146 2.51 -2.92 -4.15
C TYR A 146 2.19 -4.40 -4.05
N ASP A 147 3.11 -5.25 -4.50
CA ASP A 147 3.12 -6.65 -4.12
C ASP A 147 3.82 -6.77 -2.75
N GLY A 148 3.12 -6.29 -1.74
CA GLY A 148 3.62 -6.11 -0.38
C GLY A 148 2.51 -5.96 0.65
N CYS A 149 2.77 -6.42 1.86
CA CYS A 149 1.79 -6.50 2.94
C CYS A 149 1.30 -5.13 3.40
N THR A 150 0.01 -5.00 3.69
CA THR A 150 -0.58 -3.94 4.54
C THR A 150 -0.40 -2.50 4.04
N LEU A 151 -0.28 -2.30 2.73
CA LEU A 151 -0.08 -0.98 2.12
C LEU A 151 -1.38 -0.36 1.58
N GLY A 152 -2.51 -1.08 1.63
CA GLY A 152 -3.85 -0.59 1.32
C GLY A 152 -4.44 0.26 2.44
N MET A 153 -3.77 1.38 2.78
CA MET A 153 -4.12 2.23 3.91
C MET A 153 -4.66 3.58 3.46
N THR A 154 -5.63 4.11 4.21
CA THR A 154 -6.22 5.44 3.98
C THR A 154 -5.15 6.53 3.99
N GLU A 155 -4.22 6.44 4.92
CA GLU A 155 -3.10 7.37 5.07
C GLU A 155 -2.22 7.40 3.82
N ILE A 156 -1.90 6.22 3.30
CA ILE A 156 -1.05 6.05 2.11
C ILE A 156 -1.77 6.57 0.87
N ALA A 157 -3.02 6.17 0.68
CA ALA A 157 -3.84 6.63 -0.45
C ALA A 157 -4.01 8.16 -0.42
N TYR A 158 -4.30 8.73 0.74
CA TYR A 158 -4.43 10.18 0.90
C TYR A 158 -3.12 10.92 0.61
N GLN A 159 -1.98 10.39 1.06
CA GLN A 159 -0.67 11.00 0.81
C GLN A 159 -0.34 11.03 -0.67
N PHE A 160 -0.56 9.94 -1.42
CA PHE A 160 -0.36 9.95 -2.87
C PHE A 160 -1.35 10.86 -3.60
N ALA A 161 -2.60 10.90 -3.15
CA ALA A 161 -3.62 11.78 -3.71
C ALA A 161 -3.28 13.27 -3.54
N GLN A 162 -2.51 13.63 -2.51
CA GLN A 162 -2.06 15.01 -2.24
C GLN A 162 -0.80 15.43 -2.99
N LEU A 163 -0.09 14.50 -3.63
CA LEU A 163 1.10 14.87 -4.38
C LEU A 163 0.73 15.93 -5.42
N PRO A 164 1.29 17.17 -5.34
CA PRO A 164 0.75 18.26 -6.10
C PRO A 164 0.98 18.07 -7.60
N PRO A 165 0.01 18.40 -8.45
CA PRO A 165 0.18 18.39 -9.90
C PRO A 165 1.38 19.24 -10.38
N SER A 166 1.80 20.21 -9.57
CA SER A 166 3.00 21.04 -9.83
C SER A 166 4.30 20.25 -9.79
N MET A 167 4.32 19.07 -9.14
CA MET A 167 5.44 18.13 -9.20
C MET A 167 5.36 17.22 -10.43
N GLY A 168 4.30 17.34 -11.26
CA GLY A 168 4.08 16.50 -12.44
C GLY A 168 3.70 15.05 -12.07
N VAL A 169 3.40 14.77 -10.79
CA VAL A 169 2.99 13.43 -10.35
C VAL A 169 1.50 13.28 -10.64
N GLN A 170 1.17 12.29 -11.43
CA GLN A 170 -0.19 11.82 -11.60
C GLN A 170 -0.19 10.29 -11.49
N VAL A 171 -0.16 9.79 -10.25
CA VAL A 171 -0.62 8.43 -9.99
C VAL A 171 -2.15 8.50 -10.00
N GLN A 172 -2.78 7.72 -10.88
CA GLN A 172 -4.24 7.71 -10.98
C GLN A 172 -4.83 6.71 -9.99
N TYR A 173 -4.24 5.52 -9.95
CA TYR A 173 -4.69 4.42 -9.10
C TYR A 173 -3.56 3.90 -8.23
N LEU A 174 -3.88 3.70 -6.95
CA LEU A 174 -3.08 2.90 -6.04
C LEU A 174 -3.72 1.51 -5.96
N VAL A 175 -2.92 0.46 -6.16
CA VAL A 175 -3.35 -0.93 -5.98
C VAL A 175 -2.54 -1.53 -4.84
N ALA A 176 -3.21 -1.92 -3.76
CA ALA A 176 -2.55 -2.45 -2.57
C ALA A 176 -3.52 -3.23 -1.68
N SER A 177 -2.99 -4.12 -0.85
CA SER A 177 -3.78 -4.87 0.12
C SER A 177 -3.74 -4.20 1.50
N GLU A 178 -4.89 -4.10 2.17
CA GLU A 178 -4.95 -3.76 3.59
C GLU A 178 -4.56 -4.95 4.48
N GLU A 179 -4.50 -6.15 3.90
CA GLU A 179 -4.15 -7.40 4.55
C GLU A 179 -2.71 -7.81 4.26
N TYR A 180 -2.27 -8.89 4.92
CA TYR A 180 -1.01 -9.54 4.56
C TYR A 180 -1.15 -10.24 3.21
N ILE A 181 -0.16 -10.05 2.34
CA ILE A 181 -0.02 -10.79 1.09
C ILE A 181 0.73 -12.09 1.39
N PRO A 182 0.20 -13.26 1.00
CA PRO A 182 0.95 -14.51 1.11
C PRO A 182 2.22 -14.49 0.25
N ASN A 183 3.24 -15.27 0.61
CA ASN A 183 4.54 -15.31 -0.09
C ASN A 183 4.47 -15.55 -1.61
N ASN A 184 3.40 -16.16 -2.09
CA ASN A 184 3.20 -16.32 -3.54
C ASN A 184 2.86 -15.02 -4.27
N GLY A 185 2.67 -13.90 -3.58
CA GLY A 185 2.46 -12.60 -4.19
C GLY A 185 1.36 -12.54 -5.24
N TYR A 186 1.59 -11.77 -6.28
CA TYR A 186 0.77 -11.75 -7.48
C TYR A 186 1.11 -12.97 -8.37
N ALA A 187 0.09 -13.56 -9.03
CA ALA A 187 0.32 -14.58 -10.05
C ALA A 187 0.69 -13.87 -11.37
N TYR A 188 1.97 -13.55 -11.56
CA TYR A 188 2.44 -12.72 -12.67
C TYR A 188 2.16 -13.34 -14.05
N ASP A 189 2.16 -14.66 -14.17
CA ASP A 189 1.79 -15.36 -15.40
C ASP A 189 0.32 -15.11 -15.78
N ALA A 190 -0.58 -15.21 -14.80
CA ALA A 190 -2.01 -14.96 -15.00
C ALA A 190 -2.26 -13.47 -15.33
N VAL A 191 -1.70 -12.56 -14.54
CA VAL A 191 -1.84 -11.10 -14.72
C VAL A 191 -1.33 -10.68 -16.10
N LEU A 192 -0.11 -11.04 -16.48
CA LEU A 192 0.47 -10.69 -17.77
C LEU A 192 -0.27 -11.36 -18.93
N GLY A 193 -0.71 -12.61 -18.77
CA GLY A 193 -1.55 -13.31 -19.75
C GLY A 193 -2.86 -12.58 -19.99
N HIS A 194 -3.52 -12.13 -18.93
CA HIS A 194 -4.77 -11.39 -19.02
C HIS A 194 -4.56 -9.99 -19.61
N MET A 195 -3.51 -9.25 -19.21
CA MET A 195 -3.15 -7.95 -19.81
C MET A 195 -2.97 -8.02 -21.33
N ASN A 196 -2.47 -9.13 -21.87
CA ASN A 196 -2.33 -9.33 -23.32
C ASN A 196 -3.66 -9.58 -24.04
N SER A 197 -4.67 -10.08 -23.35
CA SER A 197 -5.98 -10.45 -23.91
C SER A 197 -7.05 -9.39 -23.70
N ILE A 198 -6.94 -8.55 -22.67
CA ILE A 198 -7.92 -7.50 -22.35
C ILE A 198 -8.04 -6.48 -23.49
N THR A 199 -9.25 -6.05 -23.78
CA THR A 199 -9.56 -5.06 -24.82
C THR A 199 -9.66 -3.64 -24.29
N ASP A 200 -10.14 -3.47 -23.06
CA ASP A 200 -10.10 -2.18 -22.36
C ASP A 200 -8.75 -2.04 -21.62
N VAL A 201 -7.88 -1.23 -22.18
CA VAL A 201 -6.54 -0.96 -21.63
C VAL A 201 -6.49 0.33 -20.80
N SER A 202 -7.64 0.88 -20.41
CA SER A 202 -7.66 2.01 -19.47
C SER A 202 -7.02 1.61 -18.14
N ALA A 203 -6.37 2.56 -17.48
CA ALA A 203 -5.69 2.30 -16.21
C ALA A 203 -6.62 1.68 -15.16
N GLY A 204 -7.87 2.17 -15.06
CA GLY A 204 -8.85 1.61 -14.14
C GLY A 204 -9.26 0.18 -14.46
N ALA A 205 -9.37 -0.20 -15.75
CA ALA A 205 -9.68 -1.57 -16.14
C ALA A 205 -8.51 -2.52 -15.83
N VAL A 206 -7.28 -2.09 -16.11
CA VAL A 206 -6.07 -2.89 -15.82
C VAL A 206 -5.89 -3.05 -14.31
N ALA A 207 -6.07 -1.98 -13.53
CA ALA A 207 -5.98 -2.05 -12.07
C ALA A 207 -7.01 -3.03 -11.47
N LYS A 208 -8.26 -2.97 -11.95
CA LYS A 208 -9.31 -3.90 -11.52
C LYS A 208 -9.02 -5.35 -11.91
N MET A 209 -8.53 -5.55 -13.14
CA MET A 209 -8.12 -6.88 -13.60
C MET A 209 -7.04 -7.48 -12.69
N LEU A 210 -6.03 -6.69 -12.31
CA LEU A 210 -4.98 -7.13 -11.38
C LEU A 210 -5.58 -7.58 -10.04
N ALA A 211 -6.51 -6.80 -9.49
CA ALA A 211 -7.15 -7.15 -8.23
C ALA A 211 -8.03 -8.42 -8.35
N ASP A 212 -8.75 -8.57 -9.46
CA ASP A 212 -9.59 -9.74 -9.72
C ASP A 212 -8.74 -11.01 -9.91
N ASP A 213 -7.63 -10.92 -10.64
CA ASP A 213 -6.69 -12.03 -10.85
C ASP A 213 -6.05 -12.46 -9.52
N TYR A 214 -5.66 -11.49 -8.67
CA TYR A 214 -5.15 -11.78 -7.33
C TYR A 214 -6.19 -12.53 -6.48
N ALA A 215 -7.42 -12.04 -6.38
CA ALA A 215 -8.48 -12.72 -5.62
C ALA A 215 -8.81 -14.11 -6.19
N ALA A 216 -8.77 -14.26 -7.52
CA ALA A 216 -8.98 -15.55 -8.16
C ALA A 216 -7.89 -16.56 -7.81
N THR A 217 -6.62 -16.12 -7.76
CA THR A 217 -5.46 -16.96 -7.40
C THR A 217 -5.62 -17.60 -6.03
N TYR A 218 -6.11 -16.83 -5.05
CA TYR A 218 -6.29 -17.27 -3.66
C TYR A 218 -7.69 -17.79 -3.33
N SER A 219 -8.57 -17.89 -4.31
CA SER A 219 -9.89 -18.51 -4.15
C SER A 219 -9.79 -20.04 -4.06
N PRO A 220 -10.82 -20.76 -3.56
CA PRO A 220 -10.75 -22.20 -3.28
C PRO A 220 -10.32 -23.08 -4.46
N HIS A 221 -10.50 -22.60 -5.68
CA HIS A 221 -10.11 -23.31 -6.92
C HIS A 221 -8.95 -22.62 -7.65
N GLY A 222 -8.33 -21.59 -7.04
CA GLY A 222 -7.22 -20.85 -7.61
C GLY A 222 -5.89 -21.60 -7.54
N ALA A 223 -4.89 -21.05 -8.23
CA ALA A 223 -3.57 -21.69 -8.36
C ALA A 223 -2.84 -21.83 -7.02
N ALA A 224 -3.01 -20.92 -6.08
CA ALA A 224 -2.38 -20.93 -4.77
C ALA A 224 -2.96 -21.96 -3.78
N LYS A 225 -3.95 -22.73 -4.17
CA LYS A 225 -4.52 -23.90 -3.44
C LYS A 225 -4.61 -23.76 -1.92
N GLY A 226 -5.38 -22.85 -1.47
CA GLY A 226 -5.59 -22.72 -0.02
C GLY A 226 -6.08 -21.32 0.23
N SER A 227 -7.39 -21.18 0.34
CA SER A 227 -8.02 -19.91 0.50
C SER A 227 -7.42 -19.13 1.66
N SER A 228 -6.73 -18.11 1.34
CA SER A 228 -6.36 -17.10 2.30
C SER A 228 -7.49 -16.09 2.42
N THR A 229 -7.59 -15.46 3.57
CA THR A 229 -8.49 -14.33 3.79
C THR A 229 -7.77 -13.10 3.27
N VAL A 230 -7.76 -12.91 1.95
CA VAL A 230 -7.02 -11.84 1.29
C VAL A 230 -7.91 -11.04 0.35
N GLY A 231 -7.56 -9.79 0.16
CA GLY A 231 -8.17 -8.87 -0.78
C GLY A 231 -7.14 -7.93 -1.37
N LEU A 232 -7.42 -7.43 -2.56
CA LEU A 232 -6.61 -6.40 -3.20
C LEU A 232 -7.51 -5.25 -3.62
N SER A 233 -7.12 -4.05 -3.26
CA SER A 233 -7.90 -2.84 -3.47
C SER A 233 -7.33 -1.99 -4.57
N VAL A 234 -8.21 -1.46 -5.41
CA VAL A 234 -7.92 -0.41 -6.39
C VAL A 234 -8.52 0.89 -5.89
N ILE A 235 -7.67 1.85 -5.60
CA ILE A 235 -8.06 3.12 -5.01
C ILE A 235 -7.90 4.23 -6.07
N ASP A 236 -8.99 4.84 -6.47
CA ASP A 236 -9.01 6.05 -7.31
C ASP A 236 -8.57 7.24 -6.45
N LEU A 237 -7.35 7.72 -6.69
CA LEU A 237 -6.73 8.74 -5.86
C LEU A 237 -7.42 10.11 -5.98
N ALA A 238 -8.05 10.40 -7.10
CA ALA A 238 -8.83 11.63 -7.25
C ALA A 238 -10.12 11.61 -6.41
N LYS A 239 -10.73 10.43 -6.29
CA LYS A 239 -11.99 10.26 -5.57
C LYS A 239 -11.83 10.12 -4.06
N ILE A 240 -10.67 9.65 -3.57
CA ILE A 240 -10.42 9.49 -2.13
C ILE A 240 -10.08 10.82 -1.44
N MET A 241 -9.58 11.81 -2.16
CA MET A 241 -9.17 13.11 -1.60
C MET A 241 -10.17 13.76 -0.65
N PRO A 242 -11.49 13.77 -0.92
CA PRO A 242 -12.47 14.42 -0.05
C PRO A 242 -12.64 13.76 1.32
N ILE A 243 -12.00 12.62 1.59
CA ILE A 243 -12.22 11.86 2.84
C ILE A 243 -11.73 12.61 4.07
N ALA A 244 -10.57 13.28 4.00
CA ALA A 244 -9.95 13.90 5.17
C ALA A 244 -10.78 15.02 5.79
N PRO A 245 -11.33 16.01 5.05
CA PRO A 245 -12.17 17.04 5.66
C PRO A 245 -13.48 16.49 6.27
N VAL A 246 -14.04 15.41 5.70
CA VAL A 246 -15.23 14.75 6.29
C VAL A 246 -14.85 14.05 7.60
N LEU A 247 -13.73 13.31 7.59
CA LEU A 247 -13.23 12.66 8.81
C LEU A 247 -12.82 13.68 9.86
N LYS A 248 -12.26 14.85 9.49
CA LYS A 248 -11.93 15.91 10.45
C LYS A 248 -13.16 16.40 11.22
N SER A 249 -14.27 16.56 10.52
CA SER A 249 -15.54 16.93 11.16
C SER A 249 -16.06 15.83 12.07
N LEU A 250 -15.97 14.57 11.63
CA LEU A 250 -16.40 13.42 12.43
C LEU A 250 -15.52 13.24 13.67
N THR A 251 -14.19 13.25 13.51
CA THR A 251 -13.23 13.07 14.60
C THR A 251 -13.34 14.21 15.64
N GLY A 252 -13.66 15.43 15.19
CA GLY A 252 -13.95 16.55 16.08
C GLY A 252 -15.14 16.26 16.98
N ILE A 253 -16.29 15.86 16.43
CA ILE A 253 -17.49 15.53 17.22
C ILE A 253 -17.22 14.37 18.18
N LEU A 254 -16.51 13.33 17.71
CA LEU A 254 -16.17 12.19 18.55
C LEU A 254 -15.23 12.57 19.71
N SER A 255 -14.27 13.47 19.44
CA SER A 255 -13.34 13.96 20.49
C SER A 255 -14.06 14.81 21.52
N ASP A 256 -14.97 15.69 21.11
CA ASP A 256 -15.80 16.49 22.01
C ASP A 256 -16.70 15.57 22.85
N GLY A 257 -17.35 14.58 22.25
CA GLY A 257 -18.14 13.59 22.95
C GLY A 257 -17.34 12.77 23.98
N LEU A 258 -16.09 12.38 23.63
CA LEU A 258 -15.18 11.71 24.57
C LEU A 258 -14.78 12.61 25.75
N MET A 259 -14.71 13.93 25.56
CA MET A 259 -14.47 14.90 26.65
C MET A 259 -15.71 15.09 27.55
N GLU A 260 -16.90 15.03 26.97
CA GLU A 260 -18.16 15.24 27.68
C GLU A 260 -18.66 13.99 28.43
N ASP A 261 -18.66 12.84 27.74
CA ASP A 261 -19.07 11.53 28.29
C ASP A 261 -18.13 10.43 27.75
N PHE A 262 -16.96 10.32 28.38
CA PHE A 262 -15.92 9.37 27.98
C PHE A 262 -16.43 7.94 27.93
N SER A 263 -17.22 7.51 28.93
CA SER A 263 -17.66 6.11 29.00
C SER A 263 -18.55 5.76 27.80
N HIS A 264 -19.54 6.58 27.52
CA HIS A 264 -20.49 6.34 26.43
C HIS A 264 -19.81 6.33 25.06
N TYR A 265 -19.03 7.39 24.76
CA TYR A 265 -18.36 7.49 23.45
C TYR A 265 -17.25 6.46 23.28
N HIS A 266 -16.46 6.21 24.31
CA HIS A 266 -15.41 5.19 24.28
C HIS A 266 -15.97 3.79 24.02
N ASP A 267 -17.07 3.41 24.70
CA ASP A 267 -17.71 2.10 24.52
C ASP A 267 -18.26 1.95 23.10
N MET A 268 -18.92 2.99 22.56
CA MET A 268 -19.44 3.00 21.20
C MET A 268 -18.31 2.86 20.17
N ILE A 269 -17.26 3.66 20.31
CA ILE A 269 -16.10 3.66 19.40
C ILE A 269 -15.35 2.34 19.48
N SER A 270 -15.09 1.83 20.69
CA SER A 270 -14.40 0.55 20.92
C SER A 270 -15.17 -0.62 20.31
N LYS A 271 -16.49 -0.60 20.40
CA LYS A 271 -17.34 -1.63 19.76
C LYS A 271 -17.27 -1.55 18.24
N ALA A 272 -17.37 -0.35 17.67
CA ALA A 272 -17.24 -0.17 16.21
C ALA A 272 -15.84 -0.60 15.72
N ARG A 273 -14.79 -0.22 16.46
CA ARG A 273 -13.40 -0.62 16.17
C ARG A 273 -13.22 -2.14 16.24
N GLY A 274 -13.75 -2.78 17.27
CA GLY A 274 -13.62 -4.22 17.46
C GLY A 274 -14.23 -5.05 16.33
N GLU A 275 -15.35 -4.58 15.77
CA GLU A 275 -16.00 -5.22 14.62
C GLU A 275 -15.27 -4.95 13.28
N ALA A 276 -14.45 -3.91 13.20
CA ALA A 276 -13.67 -3.53 12.04
C ALA A 276 -12.21 -4.04 12.06
N ASN A 277 -11.83 -4.76 13.10
CA ASN A 277 -10.45 -5.22 13.28
C ASN A 277 -10.05 -6.23 12.21
N LEU A 278 -8.93 -5.98 11.54
CA LEU A 278 -8.34 -6.84 10.51
C LEU A 278 -7.55 -8.04 11.06
N GLY A 279 -7.61 -8.27 12.37
CA GLY A 279 -7.36 -9.56 13.02
C GLY A 279 -5.91 -9.95 13.29
N TRP A 280 -4.91 -9.42 12.60
CA TRP A 280 -3.51 -9.80 12.82
C TRP A 280 -2.61 -8.58 12.93
N SER A 281 -1.97 -8.44 14.09
CA SER A 281 -0.82 -7.57 14.28
C SER A 281 0.37 -8.44 14.69
N LEU A 282 1.42 -8.48 13.88
CA LEU A 282 2.64 -9.24 14.20
C LEU A 282 3.36 -8.67 15.43
N ASN A 283 3.23 -7.37 15.69
CA ASN A 283 4.00 -6.67 16.72
C ASN A 283 3.19 -5.65 17.54
N GLY A 284 1.87 -5.59 17.41
CA GLY A 284 0.98 -4.66 18.14
C GLY A 284 1.11 -3.18 17.76
N TRP A 285 1.99 -2.84 16.82
CA TRP A 285 2.18 -1.47 16.36
C TRP A 285 1.47 -1.17 15.03
N ASP A 286 1.11 -2.21 14.29
CA ASP A 286 0.33 -2.10 13.05
C ASP A 286 -1.17 -2.39 13.28
N ASP A 287 -1.70 -2.06 14.47
CA ASP A 287 -3.11 -2.16 14.79
C ASP A 287 -3.96 -1.41 13.76
N ARG A 288 -4.53 -2.13 12.82
CA ARG A 288 -5.31 -1.64 11.69
C ARG A 288 -6.75 -2.05 11.81
N VAL A 289 -7.62 -1.22 11.30
CA VAL A 289 -9.04 -1.56 11.10
C VAL A 289 -9.44 -1.22 9.67
N ASP A 290 -10.38 -1.96 9.09
CA ASP A 290 -11.06 -1.53 7.87
C ASP A 290 -11.91 -0.30 8.19
N ILE A 291 -11.53 0.85 7.61
CA ILE A 291 -12.19 2.13 7.92
C ILE A 291 -13.64 2.14 7.47
N GLY A 292 -13.97 1.48 6.37
CA GLY A 292 -15.35 1.41 5.88
C GLY A 292 -16.26 0.66 6.83
N THR A 293 -15.80 -0.49 7.34
CA THR A 293 -16.51 -1.27 8.37
C THR A 293 -16.64 -0.48 9.67
N PHE A 294 -15.57 0.20 10.11
CA PHE A 294 -15.61 1.07 11.28
C PHE A 294 -16.69 2.15 11.16
N LEU A 295 -16.73 2.87 10.02
CA LEU A 295 -17.70 3.94 9.77
C LEU A 295 -19.14 3.41 9.69
N ALA A 296 -19.36 2.27 9.03
CA ALA A 296 -20.66 1.63 8.95
C ALA A 296 -21.18 1.23 10.34
N LYS A 297 -20.31 0.66 11.18
CA LYS A 297 -20.66 0.27 12.56
C LYS A 297 -20.87 1.48 13.45
N LEU A 298 -20.00 2.48 13.35
CA LEU A 298 -20.14 3.73 14.10
C LEU A 298 -21.48 4.41 13.80
N SER A 299 -21.85 4.51 12.51
CA SER A 299 -23.16 5.04 12.10
C SER A 299 -24.32 4.26 12.69
N SER A 300 -24.22 2.92 12.73
CA SER A 300 -25.28 2.07 13.28
C SER A 300 -25.44 2.16 14.80
N LEU A 301 -24.35 2.37 15.53
CA LEU A 301 -24.31 2.40 16.99
C LEU A 301 -24.61 3.77 17.57
N SER A 302 -24.31 4.85 16.85
CA SER A 302 -24.51 6.21 17.34
C SER A 302 -25.99 6.57 17.46
N SER A 303 -26.35 7.34 18.49
CA SER A 303 -27.64 8.04 18.59
C SER A 303 -27.58 9.47 18.02
N ASP A 304 -26.37 10.04 17.86
CA ASP A 304 -26.15 11.37 17.30
C ASP A 304 -26.29 11.36 15.77
N GLN A 305 -27.20 12.19 15.25
CA GLN A 305 -27.45 12.26 13.81
C GLN A 305 -26.27 12.83 13.04
N ASN A 306 -25.51 13.79 13.59
CA ASN A 306 -24.32 14.34 12.93
C ASN A 306 -23.22 13.29 12.78
N VAL A 307 -23.01 12.45 13.79
CA VAL A 307 -22.07 11.30 13.69
C VAL A 307 -22.51 10.34 12.59
N LYS A 308 -23.81 10.00 12.54
CA LYS A 308 -24.35 9.12 11.47
C LYS A 308 -24.13 9.71 10.08
N ASP A 309 -24.46 10.98 9.90
CA ASP A 309 -24.40 11.64 8.60
C ASP A 309 -22.97 11.73 8.09
N LEU A 310 -22.02 12.15 8.94
CA LEU A 310 -20.61 12.23 8.60
C LEU A 310 -19.97 10.86 8.36
N ALA A 311 -20.30 9.86 9.19
CA ALA A 311 -19.83 8.50 8.99
C ALA A 311 -20.34 7.91 7.66
N ASN A 312 -21.62 8.11 7.33
CA ASN A 312 -22.20 7.68 6.05
C ASN A 312 -21.63 8.45 4.86
N GLN A 313 -21.33 9.74 5.02
CA GLN A 313 -20.68 10.54 3.97
C GLN A 313 -19.27 10.03 3.69
N ALA A 314 -18.46 9.78 4.72
CA ALA A 314 -17.12 9.21 4.56
C ALA A 314 -17.17 7.81 3.94
N LEU A 315 -18.11 6.96 4.38
CA LEU A 315 -18.34 5.64 3.79
C LEU A 315 -18.77 5.73 2.32
N GLY A 316 -19.55 6.74 1.95
CA GLY A 316 -19.94 7.02 0.56
C GLY A 316 -18.71 7.33 -0.32
N ILE A 317 -17.75 8.12 0.18
CA ILE A 317 -16.49 8.41 -0.49
C ILE A 317 -15.68 7.13 -0.71
N ILE A 318 -15.55 6.29 0.32
CA ILE A 318 -14.82 5.01 0.20
C ILE A 318 -15.46 4.13 -0.88
N LYS A 319 -16.78 3.96 -0.86
CA LYS A 319 -17.50 3.13 -1.84
C LYS A 319 -17.37 3.65 -3.29
N ASP A 320 -17.20 4.94 -3.49
CA ASP A 320 -16.98 5.52 -4.82
C ASP A 320 -15.51 5.43 -5.26
N ALA A 321 -14.58 5.54 -4.32
CA ALA A 321 -13.15 5.59 -4.58
C ALA A 321 -12.49 4.21 -4.65
N VAL A 322 -13.02 3.21 -3.94
CA VAL A 322 -12.37 1.90 -3.76
C VAL A 322 -13.16 0.80 -4.43
N TYR A 323 -12.51 0.11 -5.35
CA TYR A 323 -12.90 -1.23 -5.80
C TYR A 323 -12.04 -2.25 -5.06
N VAL A 324 -12.66 -3.24 -4.43
CA VAL A 324 -11.94 -4.32 -3.76
C VAL A 324 -12.34 -5.67 -4.32
N ALA A 325 -11.34 -6.47 -4.67
CA ALA A 325 -11.50 -7.88 -5.01
C ALA A 325 -11.10 -8.72 -3.79
N ASN A 326 -12.10 -9.25 -3.11
CA ASN A 326 -11.92 -10.09 -1.92
C ASN A 326 -12.10 -11.56 -2.26
N THR A 327 -11.27 -12.42 -1.66
CA THR A 327 -11.60 -13.86 -1.63
C THR A 327 -12.94 -14.09 -0.91
N PRO A 328 -13.68 -15.18 -1.20
CA PRO A 328 -14.97 -15.46 -0.55
C PRO A 328 -14.89 -15.44 0.98
N ALA A 329 -13.76 -15.84 1.55
CA ALA A 329 -13.55 -15.85 2.99
C ALA A 329 -13.49 -14.41 3.57
N LEU A 330 -12.81 -13.48 2.89
CA LEU A 330 -12.75 -12.09 3.31
C LEU A 330 -14.04 -11.34 3.01
N ALA A 331 -14.68 -11.59 1.87
CA ALA A 331 -15.95 -10.99 1.49
C ALA A 331 -17.05 -11.24 2.52
N SER A 332 -17.02 -12.40 3.22
CA SER A 332 -17.93 -12.71 4.32
C SER A 332 -17.77 -11.83 5.55
N GLN A 333 -16.64 -11.12 5.68
CA GLN A 333 -16.32 -10.20 6.79
C GLN A 333 -16.72 -8.74 6.48
N SER A 334 -17.28 -8.49 5.30
CA SER A 334 -17.72 -7.15 4.85
C SER A 334 -16.61 -6.10 4.81
N ALA A 335 -15.37 -6.50 4.49
CA ALA A 335 -14.25 -5.58 4.34
C ALA A 335 -14.45 -4.66 3.11
N TYR A 336 -14.16 -3.37 3.27
CA TYR A 336 -14.22 -2.36 2.22
C TYR A 336 -12.87 -2.15 1.54
N GLY A 337 -11.84 -2.85 2.00
CA GLY A 337 -10.54 -2.91 1.35
C GLY A 337 -9.65 -1.70 1.59
N LEU A 338 -9.90 -0.94 2.65
CA LEU A 338 -9.09 0.23 2.98
C LEU A 338 -8.85 0.29 4.49
N GLY A 339 -7.64 0.02 4.90
CA GLY A 339 -7.22 0.08 6.28
C GLY A 339 -7.02 1.50 6.80
N VAL A 340 -7.05 1.66 8.11
CA VAL A 340 -6.59 2.85 8.83
C VAL A 340 -5.89 2.43 10.12
N TRP A 341 -4.83 3.15 10.49
CA TRP A 341 -4.12 2.88 11.74
C TRP A 341 -4.95 3.34 12.93
N PHE A 342 -5.37 2.37 13.77
CA PHE A 342 -6.24 2.61 14.91
C PHE A 342 -5.89 1.69 16.09
N PRO A 343 -4.78 1.93 16.80
CA PRO A 343 -4.45 1.13 17.97
C PRO A 343 -5.45 1.32 19.11
N SER A 344 -5.77 0.21 19.77
CA SER A 344 -6.75 0.19 20.87
C SER A 344 -6.28 0.92 22.12
N SER A 345 -4.98 1.09 22.28
CA SER A 345 -4.40 1.76 23.45
C SER A 345 -3.02 2.35 23.17
N VAL A 346 -2.61 3.29 24.03
CA VAL A 346 -1.25 3.86 24.01
C VAL A 346 -0.16 2.81 24.24
N SER A 347 -0.47 1.72 24.94
CA SER A 347 0.51 0.67 25.21
C SER A 347 0.95 -0.06 23.94
N SER A 348 0.09 -0.14 22.94
CA SER A 348 0.43 -0.67 21.61
C SER A 348 1.57 0.10 20.94
N LEU A 349 1.77 1.37 21.31
CA LEU A 349 2.81 2.23 20.76
C LEU A 349 4.21 2.01 21.36
N ARG A 350 4.30 1.29 22.48
CA ARG A 350 5.57 1.14 23.21
C ARG A 350 6.43 -0.03 22.73
N ASN A 351 5.84 -0.96 22.00
CA ASN A 351 6.50 -2.19 21.56
C ASN A 351 7.09 -2.10 20.15
N ALA A 352 7.00 -0.94 19.51
CA ALA A 352 7.53 -0.78 18.17
C ALA A 352 9.06 -0.60 18.20
N ASN A 353 9.76 -1.45 17.48
CA ASN A 353 11.15 -1.27 17.13
C ASN A 353 11.27 -0.13 16.10
N THR A 354 11.17 1.12 16.56
CA THR A 354 11.13 2.32 15.71
C THR A 354 12.46 3.05 15.63
N GLY A 355 13.56 2.36 15.94
CA GLY A 355 14.88 3.00 15.94
C GLY A 355 15.01 4.21 16.88
N GLY A 356 14.22 4.26 17.96
CA GLY A 356 14.19 5.35 18.93
C GLY A 356 13.24 6.51 18.59
N VAL A 357 12.56 6.46 17.43
CA VAL A 357 11.47 7.39 17.09
C VAL A 357 10.15 6.81 17.59
N GLY A 358 9.42 7.57 18.39
CA GLY A 358 8.10 7.10 18.85
C GLY A 358 7.12 6.94 17.69
N VAL A 359 6.31 5.87 17.68
CA VAL A 359 5.33 5.58 16.60
C VAL A 359 4.45 6.77 16.27
N GLN A 360 4.00 7.53 17.29
CA GLN A 360 3.20 8.75 17.07
C GLN A 360 3.98 9.81 16.29
N SER A 361 5.25 9.99 16.60
CA SER A 361 6.13 10.95 15.92
C SER A 361 6.34 10.55 14.47
N MET A 362 6.53 9.25 14.22
CA MET A 362 6.66 8.69 12.89
C MET A 362 5.36 8.87 12.09
N TYR A 363 4.20 8.58 12.68
CA TYR A 363 2.89 8.77 12.06
C TYR A 363 2.66 10.24 11.65
N LEU A 364 2.96 11.19 12.54
CA LEU A 364 2.86 12.63 12.25
C LEU A 364 3.80 13.09 11.13
N GLN A 365 5.01 12.55 11.09
CA GLN A 365 6.01 12.94 10.09
C GLN A 365 5.74 12.33 8.72
N THR A 366 5.13 11.15 8.68
CA THR A 366 4.89 10.42 7.44
C THR A 366 3.61 10.84 6.75
N PHE A 367 2.52 11.07 7.52
CA PHE A 367 1.19 11.22 6.94
C PHE A 367 0.54 12.58 7.25
N ALA A 368 0.29 13.36 6.20
CA ALA A 368 -0.54 14.57 6.29
C ALA A 368 -1.96 14.25 6.79
N PHE A 369 -2.47 13.06 6.47
CA PHE A 369 -3.76 12.55 6.93
C PHE A 369 -3.94 12.69 8.45
N SER A 370 -2.88 12.47 9.23
CA SER A 370 -2.91 12.56 10.70
C SER A 370 -3.46 13.89 11.20
N GLN A 371 -3.12 15.00 10.52
CA GLN A 371 -3.54 16.35 10.85
C GLN A 371 -4.79 16.79 10.07
N ASP A 372 -4.83 16.46 8.76
CA ASP A 372 -5.89 16.89 7.87
C ASP A 372 -7.23 16.23 8.19
N ALA A 373 -7.21 14.98 8.65
CA ALA A 373 -8.38 14.26 9.16
C ALA A 373 -8.59 14.41 10.68
N GLY A 374 -7.70 15.12 11.40
CA GLY A 374 -7.73 15.18 12.87
C GLY A 374 -7.59 13.81 13.55
N TRP A 375 -7.05 12.82 12.84
CA TRP A 375 -7.08 11.43 13.27
C TRP A 375 -6.25 11.18 14.52
N LEU A 376 -5.04 11.76 14.60
CA LEU A 376 -4.19 11.56 15.78
C LEU A 376 -4.74 12.24 17.04
N ASP A 377 -5.34 13.42 16.91
CA ASP A 377 -5.99 14.10 18.03
C ASP A 377 -7.18 13.29 18.55
N PHE A 378 -7.97 12.72 17.63
CA PHE A 378 -9.02 11.77 17.96
C PHE A 378 -8.49 10.53 18.70
N LEU A 379 -7.40 9.93 18.24
CA LEU A 379 -6.76 8.80 18.91
C LEU A 379 -6.31 9.17 20.35
N HIS A 380 -5.76 10.37 20.52
CA HIS A 380 -5.38 10.86 21.86
C HIS A 380 -6.60 11.00 22.78
N ALA A 381 -7.71 11.54 22.28
CA ALA A 381 -8.95 11.63 23.02
C ALA A 381 -9.51 10.24 23.37
N TYR A 382 -9.50 9.32 22.40
CA TYR A 382 -9.94 7.93 22.57
C TYR A 382 -9.12 7.18 23.63
N TRP A 383 -7.83 7.41 23.72
CA TRP A 383 -6.96 6.82 24.75
C TRP A 383 -7.04 7.53 26.10
N GLY A 384 -7.91 8.53 26.26
CA GLY A 384 -8.03 9.33 27.48
C GLY A 384 -6.84 10.26 27.73
N LYS A 385 -6.12 10.67 26.70
CA LYS A 385 -5.07 11.69 26.76
C LYS A 385 -5.62 13.01 26.26
N THR A 386 -5.57 14.04 27.10
CA THR A 386 -5.89 15.41 26.65
C THR A 386 -4.84 15.84 25.60
N PRO A 387 -5.23 16.33 24.41
CA PRO A 387 -4.28 16.89 23.48
C PRO A 387 -3.45 17.98 24.15
N LYS A 388 -2.14 17.95 24.01
CA LYS A 388 -1.32 19.11 24.42
C LYS A 388 -1.63 20.24 23.44
N LYS A 389 -2.23 21.32 23.95
CA LYS A 389 -2.42 22.58 23.22
C LYS A 389 -1.09 23.16 22.78
#